data_1422874ff90a4221d6856983ad7965b6
#
_entry.id   1422874ff90a4221d6856983ad7965b6
#
_cell.length_a   1.000
_cell.length_b   1.000
_cell.length_c   1.000
_cell.angle_alpha   90.00
_cell.angle_beta   90.00
_cell.angle_gamma   90.00
#
_symmetry.space_group_name_H-M   'P 1'
#
loop_
_entity.id
_entity.type
_entity.pdbx_description
1 polymer ?
#
loop_
_entity_poly.entity_id
_entity_poly.type
_entity_poly.pdbx_seq_one_letter_code
_entity_poly.pdbx_strand_id
1 'polypeptide(L)'
;MDYGMIGKIDKAKRYAEERDRIHIQSLKVTFEGENNPNTVKLMSGNWQCDCDLFHTRGRCSHTMALEIILNGMLPETVFND
;
A
#
# COMPACT_ATOMS: atom_id res chain seq x y z
N MET A 1 -7.03 -27.21 19.96
CA MET A 1 -7.08 -26.53 18.67
C MET A 1 -8.52 -26.14 18.34
N ASP A 2 -8.69 -24.95 17.87
CA ASP A 2 -10.00 -24.43 17.51
C ASP A 2 -10.32 -24.81 16.07
N TYR A 3 -11.30 -25.68 15.88
CA TYR A 3 -11.68 -26.13 14.53
C TYR A 3 -12.21 -24.99 13.68
N GLY A 4 -12.86 -24.00 14.30
CA GLY A 4 -13.30 -22.83 13.57
C GLY A 4 -12.14 -22.01 13.01
N MET A 5 -11.01 -22.03 13.66
CA MET A 5 -9.82 -21.32 13.21
C MET A 5 -9.21 -21.96 11.96
N ILE A 6 -9.30 -23.28 11.86
CA ILE A 6 -8.79 -23.97 10.66
C ILE A 6 -9.53 -23.51 9.42
N GLY A 7 -10.83 -23.42 9.49
CA GLY A 7 -11.63 -22.91 8.36
C GLY A 7 -11.31 -21.48 8.03
N LYS A 8 -11.05 -20.67 9.04
CA LYS A 8 -10.70 -19.26 8.84
C LYS A 8 -9.33 -19.09 8.21
N ILE A 9 -8.40 -19.97 8.53
CA ILE A 9 -7.08 -19.93 7.91
C ILE A 9 -7.17 -20.22 6.42
N ASP A 10 -7.93 -21.23 6.04
CA ASP A 10 -8.12 -21.55 4.63
C ASP A 10 -8.78 -20.41 3.88
N LYS A 11 -9.77 -19.79 4.50
CA LYS A 11 -10.48 -18.66 3.92
C LYS A 11 -9.55 -17.48 3.75
N ALA A 12 -8.69 -17.25 4.73
CA ALA A 12 -7.71 -16.17 4.66
C ALA A 12 -6.74 -16.35 3.51
N LYS A 13 -6.31 -17.59 3.28
CA LYS A 13 -5.41 -17.88 2.17
C LYS A 13 -6.06 -17.59 0.83
N ARG A 14 -7.33 -17.92 0.68
CA ARG A 14 -8.05 -17.62 -0.56
C ARG A 14 -8.23 -16.12 -0.76
N TYR A 15 -8.56 -15.41 0.31
CA TYR A 15 -8.68 -13.96 0.23
C TYR A 15 -7.35 -13.32 -0.15
N ALA A 16 -6.24 -13.85 0.34
CA ALA A 16 -4.93 -13.30 0.02
C ALA A 16 -4.59 -13.47 -1.46
N GLU A 17 -5.15 -14.47 -2.11
CA GLU A 17 -4.98 -14.68 -3.55
C GLU A 17 -5.88 -13.78 -4.37
N GLU A 18 -6.98 -13.32 -3.80
CA GLU A 18 -7.96 -12.51 -4.49
C GLU A 18 -7.80 -11.05 -4.06
N ARG A 19 -6.70 -10.44 -4.46
CA ARG A 19 -6.34 -9.09 -4.04
C ARG A 19 -7.33 -8.03 -4.51
N ASP A 20 -8.03 -8.30 -5.60
CA ASP A 20 -9.02 -7.38 -6.13
C ASP A 20 -10.24 -7.20 -5.21
N ARG A 21 -10.36 -8.03 -4.20
CA ARG A 21 -11.40 -7.85 -3.18
C ARG A 21 -11.04 -6.77 -2.17
N ILE A 22 -9.75 -6.38 -2.12
CA ILE A 22 -9.27 -5.47 -1.10
C ILE A 22 -9.13 -4.08 -1.71
N HIS A 23 -9.76 -3.12 -1.08
CA HIS A 23 -9.70 -1.74 -1.53
C HIS A 23 -9.11 -0.90 -0.41
N ILE A 24 -7.91 -0.39 -0.64
CA ILE A 24 -7.21 0.42 0.34
C ILE A 24 -7.74 1.84 0.25
N GLN A 25 -8.24 2.35 1.36
CA GLN A 25 -8.75 3.71 1.42
C GLN A 25 -7.74 4.66 2.02
N SER A 26 -6.96 4.19 2.95
CA SER A 26 -5.88 4.97 3.52
C SER A 26 -4.84 4.02 4.09
N LEU A 27 -3.60 4.48 4.13
CA LEU A 27 -2.54 3.70 4.77
C LEU A 27 -1.43 4.63 5.23
N LYS A 28 -0.62 4.12 6.15
CA LYS A 28 0.57 4.81 6.62
C LYS A 28 1.62 3.72 6.85
N VAL A 29 2.73 3.85 6.18
CA VAL A 29 3.81 2.86 6.30
C VAL A 29 5.13 3.55 6.56
N THR A 30 6.05 2.82 7.19
CA THR A 30 7.43 3.23 7.29
C THR A 30 8.20 2.47 6.23
N PHE A 31 8.80 3.20 5.32
CA PHE A 31 9.62 2.63 4.26
C PHE A 31 11.08 2.76 4.66
N GLU A 32 11.74 1.65 4.79
CA GLU A 32 13.15 1.66 5.16
C GLU A 32 13.99 1.90 3.92
N GLY A 33 14.39 3.14 3.74
CA GLY A 33 15.25 3.52 2.63
C GLY A 33 16.71 3.16 2.92
N GLU A 34 17.58 3.50 1.98
CA GLU A 34 18.98 3.16 2.08
C GLU A 34 19.69 3.94 3.19
N ASN A 35 19.29 5.17 3.39
CA ASN A 35 19.96 6.03 4.37
C ASN A 35 19.09 6.27 5.60
N ASN A 36 17.84 6.59 5.38
CA ASN A 36 16.93 6.95 6.47
C ASN A 36 15.56 6.33 6.21
N PRO A 37 14.83 6.01 7.26
CA PRO A 37 13.44 5.59 7.08
C PRO A 37 12.59 6.77 6.63
N ASN A 38 11.62 6.49 5.80
CA ASN A 38 10.67 7.49 5.32
C ASN A 38 9.25 7.06 5.67
N THR A 39 8.41 8.03 5.96
CA THR A 39 7.00 7.77 6.21
C THR A 39 6.22 8.05 4.94
N VAL A 40 5.47 7.06 4.48
CA VAL A 40 4.62 7.18 3.30
C VAL A 40 3.18 7.03 3.75
N LYS A 41 2.34 7.94 3.30
CA LYS A 41 0.93 7.93 3.62
C LYS A 41 0.09 7.99 2.35
N LEU A 42 -1.05 7.35 2.41
CA LEU A 42 -2.06 7.48 1.37
C LEU A 42 -3.38 7.83 2.05
N MET A 43 -3.96 8.94 1.67
CA MET A 43 -5.24 9.39 2.23
C MET A 43 -6.08 9.98 1.12
N SER A 44 -7.29 9.48 1.00
CA SER A 44 -8.26 9.98 0.01
C SER A 44 -7.69 10.00 -1.41
N GLY A 45 -6.90 8.99 -1.74
CA GLY A 45 -6.31 8.88 -3.07
C GLY A 45 -5.06 9.72 -3.28
N ASN A 46 -4.60 10.42 -2.26
CA ASN A 46 -3.42 11.28 -2.36
C ASN A 46 -2.25 10.69 -1.60
N TRP A 47 -1.13 10.56 -2.28
CA TRP A 47 0.09 10.09 -1.66
C TRP A 47 0.83 11.23 -0.95
N GLN A 48 1.50 10.89 0.13
CA GLN A 48 2.40 11.79 0.83
C GLN A 48 3.63 11.02 1.26
N CYS A 49 4.78 11.60 1.03
CA CYS A 49 6.05 11.01 1.46
C CYS A 49 6.94 12.14 1.97
N ASP A 50 7.75 11.84 2.96
CA ASP A 50 8.60 12.87 3.55
C ASP A 50 9.97 12.99 2.90
N CYS A 51 10.20 12.35 1.76
CA CYS A 51 11.47 12.47 1.06
C CYS A 51 11.49 13.72 0.18
N ASP A 52 12.72 14.15 -0.14
CA ASP A 52 12.91 15.38 -0.91
C ASP A 52 12.36 15.28 -2.33
N LEU A 53 12.51 14.13 -2.95
CA LEU A 53 12.05 13.96 -4.32
C LEU A 53 10.54 14.10 -4.40
N PHE A 54 9.82 13.59 -3.42
CA PHE A 54 8.37 13.73 -3.41
C PHE A 54 7.96 15.20 -3.26
N HIS A 55 8.65 15.95 -2.40
CA HIS A 55 8.35 17.36 -2.24
C HIS A 55 8.59 18.16 -3.51
N THR A 56 9.57 17.75 -4.29
CA THR A 56 9.91 18.45 -5.52
C THR A 56 9.03 18.04 -6.69
N ARG A 57 8.73 16.74 -6.82
CA ARG A 57 8.08 16.22 -8.01
C ARG A 57 6.70 15.65 -7.79
N GLY A 58 6.29 15.45 -6.53
CA GLY A 58 5.01 14.83 -6.22
C GLY A 58 4.99 13.31 -6.41
N ARG A 59 6.11 12.72 -6.78
CA ARG A 59 6.28 11.27 -6.92
C ARG A 59 7.70 10.90 -6.50
N CYS A 60 7.86 9.70 -5.97
CA CYS A 60 9.18 9.22 -5.59
C CYS A 60 9.21 7.70 -5.72
N SER A 61 10.40 7.13 -5.56
CA SER A 61 10.54 5.69 -5.66
C SER A 61 9.77 4.95 -4.58
N HIS A 62 9.60 5.56 -3.42
CA HIS A 62 8.86 4.94 -2.33
C HIS A 62 7.38 4.76 -2.67
N THR A 63 6.74 5.82 -3.14
CA THR A 63 5.34 5.73 -3.53
C THR A 63 5.15 4.83 -4.74
N MET A 64 6.06 4.92 -5.69
CA MET A 64 5.98 4.09 -6.89
C MET A 64 6.13 2.61 -6.58
N ALA A 65 7.01 2.26 -5.63
CA ALA A 65 7.15 0.88 -5.22
C ALA A 65 5.87 0.35 -4.59
N LEU A 66 5.24 1.15 -3.76
CA LEU A 66 3.97 0.75 -3.14
C LEU A 66 2.87 0.61 -4.17
N GLU A 67 2.85 1.46 -5.19
CA GLU A 67 1.88 1.34 -6.26
C GLU A 67 2.02 0.01 -7.00
N ILE A 68 3.24 -0.43 -7.21
CA ILE A 68 3.49 -1.70 -7.87
C ILE A 68 3.06 -2.87 -6.99
N ILE A 69 3.45 -2.82 -5.71
CA ILE A 69 3.15 -3.91 -4.78
C ILE A 69 1.65 -4.03 -4.54
N LEU A 70 0.97 -2.91 -4.41
CA LEU A 70 -0.44 -2.86 -4.06
C LEU A 70 -1.34 -2.66 -5.27
N ASN A 71 -0.82 -2.95 -6.44
CA ASN A 71 -1.58 -2.80 -7.68
C ASN A 71 -2.89 -3.58 -7.61
N GLY A 72 -3.97 -2.94 -8.00
CA GLY A 72 -5.30 -3.53 -7.93
C GLY A 72 -6.04 -3.27 -6.64
N MET A 73 -5.35 -2.76 -5.62
CA MET A 73 -5.95 -2.46 -4.32
C MET A 73 -6.04 -0.98 -4.01
N LEU A 74 -5.43 -0.15 -4.84
CA LEU A 74 -5.35 1.29 -4.58
C LEU A 74 -6.49 2.05 -5.25
N PRO A 75 -6.87 3.22 -4.70
CA PRO A 75 -7.84 4.08 -5.36
C PRO A 75 -7.33 4.56 -6.71
N GLU A 76 -8.25 4.85 -7.61
CA GLU A 76 -7.89 5.20 -8.98
C GLU A 76 -7.33 6.59 -9.16
N THR A 77 -7.35 7.41 -8.17
CA THR A 77 -7.07 8.83 -8.34
C THR A 77 -5.61 9.19 -8.31
N VAL A 78 -4.75 8.21 -8.11
CA VAL A 78 -3.38 8.50 -7.73
C VAL A 78 -2.50 8.89 -8.91
N PHE A 79 -2.85 8.47 -10.09
CA PHE A 79 -2.03 8.72 -11.26
C PHE A 79 -2.70 9.63 -12.23
N ASN A 80 -2.17 10.80 -12.34
CA ASN A 80 -2.61 11.73 -13.33
C ASN A 80 -1.46 12.02 -14.27
N ASP A 81 -1.23 11.14 -15.12
CA ASP A 81 -0.21 11.42 -16.14
C ASP A 81 -0.82 11.99 -17.35
#